data_ae945c041d3aa4459a0df0b036e78d80
#
_entry.id   ae945c041d3aa4459a0df0b036e78d80
#
_cell.length_a   1.000
_cell.length_b   1.000
_cell.length_c   1.000
_cell.angle_alpha   90.00
_cell.angle_beta   90.00
_cell.angle_gamma   90.00
#
_symmetry.space_group_name_H-M   'P 1'
#
loop_
_entity.id
_entity.type
_entity.pdbx_description
1 polymer ?
#
loop_
_entity_poly.entity_id
_entity_poly.type
_entity_poly.pdbx_seq_one_letter_code
_entity_poly.pdbx_strand_id
1 'polypeptide(L)'
;MVHNSPGRHPRTAALAAAAILLLAPLTAACGDDGDEAPGITPTEIAPTTARPDGTPTGAAPADAEAAREEIEENWQTFFAPETSVDDKVAVLENGEQLRPVLLGFAANPQARDTSVEITDIAFVSDTRAEVTYDLRVGEQTPLPDARGTAVYQDDVWKVSQQTLCALVKLSGDATAVPGC
;
A
#
# COMPACT_ATOMS: atom_id res chain seq x y z
N MET A 1 11.08 -15.47 -54.28
CA MET A 1 12.31 -14.67 -54.43
C MET A 1 12.05 -13.32 -53.78
N VAL A 2 12.65 -13.02 -52.69
CA VAL A 2 13.40 -11.82 -52.34
C VAL A 2 13.81 -11.97 -50.89
N HIS A 3 15.11 -11.99 -50.66
CA HIS A 3 15.82 -11.99 -49.37
C HIS A 3 15.53 -10.68 -48.63
N ASN A 4 15.45 -10.74 -47.32
CA ASN A 4 15.86 -9.63 -46.54
C ASN A 4 16.57 -10.06 -45.25
N SER A 5 17.74 -9.45 -45.08
CA SER A 5 18.83 -9.75 -44.15
C SER A 5 18.53 -9.32 -42.70
N PRO A 6 19.20 -9.93 -41.73
CA PRO A 6 19.12 -9.51 -40.32
C PRO A 6 20.07 -8.35 -40.01
N GLY A 7 19.55 -7.25 -39.53
CA GLY A 7 20.32 -6.12 -38.99
C GLY A 7 20.85 -6.42 -37.59
N ARG A 8 22.17 -6.64 -37.50
CA ARG A 8 22.93 -6.65 -36.24
C ARG A 8 23.19 -5.22 -35.81
N HIS A 9 22.79 -4.83 -34.61
CA HIS A 9 23.26 -3.61 -33.97
C HIS A 9 24.31 -3.92 -32.90
N PRO A 10 25.42 -3.15 -32.84
CA PRO A 10 26.55 -3.44 -31.96
C PRO A 10 26.28 -2.98 -30.53
N ARG A 11 26.78 -3.80 -29.61
CA ARG A 11 26.91 -3.50 -28.19
C ARG A 11 27.94 -2.40 -27.99
N THR A 12 27.55 -1.26 -27.43
CA THR A 12 28.50 -0.32 -26.84
C THR A 12 28.43 -0.43 -25.32
N ALA A 13 29.47 -1.03 -24.78
CA ALA A 13 29.78 -0.96 -23.35
C ALA A 13 30.31 0.45 -23.04
N ALA A 14 29.74 1.11 -22.07
CA ALA A 14 30.32 2.30 -21.45
C ALA A 14 30.55 2.02 -19.97
N LEU A 15 31.82 1.83 -19.64
CA LEU A 15 32.37 1.85 -18.28
C LEU A 15 32.54 3.32 -17.83
N ALA A 16 32.04 3.69 -16.66
CA ALA A 16 32.49 4.86 -15.91
C ALA A 16 32.18 4.58 -14.42
N ALA A 17 33.16 4.18 -13.70
CA ALA A 17 34.12 4.91 -12.87
C ALA A 17 33.50 5.43 -11.55
N ALA A 18 33.99 4.82 -10.46
CA ALA A 18 33.80 5.07 -9.05
C ALA A 18 34.14 6.52 -8.62
N ALA A 19 33.38 7.03 -7.66
CA ALA A 19 33.86 8.08 -6.75
C ALA A 19 33.39 7.73 -5.33
N ILE A 20 34.32 7.22 -4.55
CA ILE A 20 34.23 7.01 -3.11
C ILE A 20 34.50 8.35 -2.44
N LEU A 21 33.52 8.91 -1.75
CA LEU A 21 33.68 10.03 -0.83
C LEU A 21 33.56 9.52 0.60
N LEU A 22 34.73 9.37 1.23
CA LEU A 22 34.92 9.15 2.67
C LEU A 22 34.61 10.47 3.41
N LEU A 23 33.57 10.51 4.22
CA LEU A 23 33.41 11.53 5.27
C LEU A 23 33.63 10.90 6.63
N ALA A 24 34.67 11.39 7.31
CA ALA A 24 35.05 11.01 8.66
C ALA A 24 34.08 11.59 9.72
N PRO A 25 33.92 10.91 10.89
CA PRO A 25 33.16 11.46 11.99
C PRO A 25 34.00 12.42 12.83
N LEU A 26 33.50 13.63 13.08
CA LEU A 26 34.00 14.53 14.09
C LEU A 26 33.41 14.15 15.47
N THR A 27 34.26 13.59 16.30
CA THR A 27 34.06 13.49 17.75
C THR A 27 34.32 14.85 18.37
N ALA A 28 33.34 15.46 18.98
CA ALA A 28 33.51 16.57 19.91
C ALA A 28 33.35 16.06 21.33
N ALA A 29 34.46 15.94 22.02
CA ALA A 29 34.55 15.79 23.48
C ALA A 29 34.66 17.18 24.11
N CYS A 30 33.87 17.44 25.13
CA CYS A 30 34.10 18.41 26.23
C CYS A 30 33.39 17.78 27.43
N GLY A 31 34.06 17.38 28.49
CA GLY A 31 34.98 18.06 29.40
C GLY A 31 34.22 18.77 30.51
N ASP A 32 34.08 18.03 31.58
CA ASP A 32 34.55 18.24 32.96
C ASP A 32 34.04 19.51 33.68
N ASP A 33 33.50 19.30 34.81
CA ASP A 33 33.72 19.68 36.17
C ASP A 33 32.49 19.49 37.08
N GLY A 34 32.53 18.60 37.96
CA GLY A 34 32.46 18.49 39.39
C GLY A 34 31.33 19.20 40.11
N ASP A 35 30.45 18.43 40.76
CA ASP A 35 30.24 18.55 42.18
C ASP A 35 29.35 17.41 42.74
N GLU A 36 29.61 17.06 43.89
CA GLU A 36 29.33 16.06 44.91
C GLU A 36 27.88 15.60 45.11
N ALA A 37 27.74 14.30 45.37
CA ALA A 37 26.61 13.41 45.60
C ALA A 37 25.56 13.84 46.65
N PRO A 38 24.37 13.16 46.73
CA PRO A 38 24.30 11.80 47.26
C PRO A 38 23.33 10.83 46.54
N GLY A 39 23.75 9.61 46.52
CA GLY A 39 23.08 8.33 46.41
C GLY A 39 21.62 8.24 45.97
N ILE A 40 21.44 7.81 44.74
CA ILE A 40 20.24 7.07 44.31
C ILE A 40 20.69 5.84 43.53
N THR A 41 20.23 4.67 43.99
CA THR A 41 20.44 3.37 43.39
C THR A 41 20.08 3.40 41.92
N PRO A 42 20.90 2.80 41.01
CA PRO A 42 20.49 2.65 39.63
C PRO A 42 19.38 1.60 39.56
N THR A 43 18.16 2.03 39.33
CA THR A 43 17.13 1.17 38.81
C THR A 43 17.52 0.84 37.36
N GLU A 44 17.91 -0.39 37.16
CA GLU A 44 18.17 -1.01 35.87
C GLU A 44 16.94 -0.87 34.98
N ILE A 45 16.92 0.16 34.13
CA ILE A 45 15.94 0.32 33.09
C ILE A 45 16.42 -0.57 31.95
N ALA A 46 15.83 -1.78 31.84
CA ALA A 46 15.97 -2.60 30.66
C ALA A 46 15.60 -1.77 29.41
N PRO A 47 16.38 -1.82 28.31
CA PRO A 47 15.98 -1.19 27.09
C PRO A 47 14.75 -1.92 26.56
N THR A 48 13.58 -1.37 26.83
CA THR A 48 12.36 -1.72 26.09
C THR A 48 12.61 -1.26 24.67
N THR A 49 12.97 -2.18 23.79
CA THR A 49 12.84 -1.99 22.34
C THR A 49 11.35 -1.78 22.08
N ALA A 50 10.92 -0.54 22.15
CA ALA A 50 9.63 -0.13 21.62
C ALA A 50 9.71 -0.33 20.12
N ARG A 51 9.18 -1.48 19.65
CA ARG A 51 8.67 -1.64 18.31
C ARG A 51 7.73 -0.46 18.10
N PRO A 52 7.81 0.29 17.00
CA PRO A 52 6.78 1.26 16.67
C PRO A 52 5.53 0.47 16.23
N ASP A 53 4.79 -0.06 17.20
CA ASP A 53 3.38 -0.33 16.99
C ASP A 53 2.75 1.04 16.83
N GLY A 54 2.46 1.40 15.58
CA GLY A 54 1.56 2.49 15.28
C GLY A 54 0.22 2.15 15.91
N THR A 55 0.05 2.50 17.18
CA THR A 55 -1.24 2.38 17.85
C THR A 55 -2.20 3.28 17.08
N PRO A 56 -3.25 2.75 16.43
CA PRO A 56 -4.25 3.57 15.79
C PRO A 56 -4.85 4.48 16.85
N THR A 57 -4.73 5.79 16.66
CA THR A 57 -5.16 6.81 17.62
C THR A 57 -6.68 7.04 17.56
N GLY A 58 -7.42 6.23 16.80
CA GLY A 58 -8.86 6.27 16.64
C GLY A 58 -9.55 5.12 17.40
N ALA A 59 -10.79 5.35 17.83
CA ALA A 59 -11.62 4.27 18.35
C ALA A 59 -11.90 3.26 17.23
N ALA A 60 -11.61 1.99 17.46
CA ALA A 60 -12.00 0.92 16.55
C ALA A 60 -13.53 0.78 16.54
N PRO A 61 -14.14 0.17 15.50
CA PRO A 61 -15.57 -0.16 15.50
C PRO A 61 -15.92 -1.05 16.69
N ALA A 62 -17.20 -1.03 17.10
CA ALA A 62 -17.67 -1.77 18.26
C ALA A 62 -17.42 -3.29 18.15
N ASP A 63 -17.49 -3.82 16.93
CA ASP A 63 -17.11 -5.20 16.59
C ASP A 63 -15.99 -5.16 15.55
N ALA A 64 -14.76 -5.05 16.06
CA ALA A 64 -13.58 -4.94 15.21
C ALA A 64 -13.22 -6.24 14.48
N GLU A 65 -13.63 -7.40 15.00
CA GLU A 65 -13.38 -8.69 14.38
C GLU A 65 -14.30 -8.89 13.17
N ALA A 66 -15.60 -8.69 13.34
CA ALA A 66 -16.56 -8.74 12.24
C ALA A 66 -16.24 -7.70 11.16
N ALA A 67 -15.81 -6.49 11.56
CA ALA A 67 -15.40 -5.47 10.61
C ALA A 67 -14.16 -5.88 9.78
N ARG A 68 -13.19 -6.60 10.37
CA ARG A 68 -12.04 -7.13 9.62
C ARG A 68 -12.47 -8.17 8.59
N GLU A 69 -13.30 -9.14 9.02
CA GLU A 69 -13.81 -10.19 8.13
C GLU A 69 -14.57 -9.58 6.95
N GLU A 70 -15.43 -8.59 7.20
CA GLU A 70 -16.18 -7.90 6.14
C GLU A 70 -15.25 -7.13 5.19
N ILE A 71 -14.24 -6.44 5.72
CA ILE A 71 -13.24 -5.74 4.89
C ILE A 71 -12.51 -6.75 3.99
N GLU A 72 -12.05 -7.87 4.53
CA GLU A 72 -11.34 -8.90 3.77
C GLU A 72 -12.22 -9.46 2.64
N GLU A 73 -13.47 -9.83 2.93
CA GLU A 73 -14.42 -10.35 1.95
C GLU A 73 -14.70 -9.33 0.84
N ASN A 74 -14.97 -8.08 1.22
CA ASN A 74 -15.32 -7.04 0.27
C ASN A 74 -14.11 -6.62 -0.61
N TRP A 75 -12.90 -6.66 -0.06
CA TRP A 75 -11.68 -6.43 -0.86
C TRP A 75 -11.44 -7.56 -1.85
N GLN A 76 -11.58 -8.82 -1.42
CA GLN A 76 -11.48 -9.96 -2.32
C GLN A 76 -12.55 -9.86 -3.43
N THR A 77 -13.80 -9.56 -3.08
CA THR A 77 -14.89 -9.33 -4.03
C THR A 77 -14.57 -8.22 -5.02
N PHE A 78 -14.03 -7.10 -4.55
CA PHE A 78 -13.68 -5.96 -5.42
C PHE A 78 -12.60 -6.31 -6.45
N PHE A 79 -11.58 -7.07 -6.06
CA PHE A 79 -10.47 -7.40 -6.94
C PHE A 79 -10.68 -8.69 -7.76
N ALA A 80 -11.56 -9.59 -7.35
CA ALA A 80 -11.80 -10.85 -8.04
C ALA A 80 -12.27 -10.61 -9.49
N PRO A 81 -11.65 -11.27 -10.49
CA PRO A 81 -11.96 -11.04 -11.90
C PRO A 81 -13.35 -11.54 -12.31
N GLU A 82 -13.88 -12.54 -11.60
CA GLU A 82 -15.19 -13.13 -11.83
C GLU A 82 -16.34 -12.31 -11.27
N THR A 83 -16.05 -11.35 -10.38
CA THR A 83 -17.07 -10.51 -9.77
C THR A 83 -17.68 -9.55 -10.76
N SER A 84 -19.01 -9.49 -10.79
CA SER A 84 -19.75 -8.59 -11.67
C SER A 84 -19.45 -7.10 -11.35
N VAL A 85 -19.65 -6.23 -12.34
CA VAL A 85 -19.50 -4.77 -12.10
C VAL A 85 -20.48 -4.28 -11.05
N ASP A 86 -21.70 -4.85 -10.99
CA ASP A 86 -22.70 -4.45 -10.00
C ASP A 86 -22.27 -4.81 -8.56
N ASP A 87 -21.70 -6.00 -8.36
CA ASP A 87 -21.18 -6.41 -7.05
C ASP A 87 -19.96 -5.57 -6.65
N LYS A 88 -19.08 -5.23 -7.61
CA LYS A 88 -17.94 -4.32 -7.35
C LYS A 88 -18.42 -2.92 -6.95
N VAL A 89 -19.47 -2.43 -7.58
CA VAL A 89 -20.12 -1.15 -7.24
C VAL A 89 -20.64 -1.16 -5.81
N ALA A 90 -21.25 -2.26 -5.37
CA ALA A 90 -21.81 -2.38 -4.02
C ALA A 90 -20.73 -2.28 -2.91
N VAL A 91 -19.53 -2.80 -3.17
CA VAL A 91 -18.39 -2.81 -2.22
C VAL A 91 -17.38 -1.68 -2.46
N LEU A 92 -17.71 -0.67 -3.26
CA LEU A 92 -16.90 0.51 -3.53
C LEU A 92 -17.56 1.77 -2.97
N GLU A 93 -16.78 2.62 -2.29
CA GLU A 93 -17.22 3.94 -1.86
C GLU A 93 -17.68 4.77 -3.08
N ASN A 94 -18.89 5.31 -3.02
CA ASN A 94 -19.53 6.03 -4.12
C ASN A 94 -19.54 5.25 -5.45
N GLY A 95 -19.68 3.92 -5.38
CA GLY A 95 -19.48 3.00 -6.49
C GLY A 95 -20.35 3.30 -7.71
N GLU A 96 -21.61 3.75 -7.52
CA GLU A 96 -22.47 4.13 -8.65
C GLU A 96 -21.89 5.26 -9.50
N GLN A 97 -21.21 6.22 -8.89
CA GLN A 97 -20.56 7.33 -9.60
C GLN A 97 -19.32 6.85 -10.35
N LEU A 98 -18.68 5.78 -9.86
CA LEU A 98 -17.45 5.20 -10.38
C LEU A 98 -17.71 3.99 -11.34
N ARG A 99 -18.97 3.65 -11.59
CA ARG A 99 -19.37 2.56 -12.50
C ARG A 99 -18.70 2.66 -13.89
N PRO A 100 -18.60 3.84 -14.54
CA PRO A 100 -17.90 3.93 -15.83
C PRO A 100 -16.42 3.52 -15.75
N VAL A 101 -15.77 3.79 -14.62
CA VAL A 101 -14.36 3.40 -14.35
C VAL A 101 -14.26 1.88 -14.25
N LEU A 102 -15.14 1.27 -13.46
CA LEU A 102 -15.18 -0.19 -13.30
C LEU A 102 -15.46 -0.92 -14.63
N LEU A 103 -16.31 -0.38 -15.47
CA LEU A 103 -16.56 -0.90 -16.82
C LEU A 103 -15.30 -0.83 -17.69
N GLY A 104 -14.52 0.25 -17.58
CA GLY A 104 -13.22 0.39 -18.25
C GLY A 104 -12.22 -0.68 -17.80
N PHE A 105 -12.12 -0.93 -16.49
CA PHE A 105 -11.27 -1.98 -15.94
C PHE A 105 -11.72 -3.39 -16.37
N ALA A 106 -13.03 -3.67 -16.35
CA ALA A 106 -13.55 -4.97 -16.76
C ALA A 106 -13.26 -5.30 -18.24
N ALA A 107 -13.10 -4.26 -19.07
CA ALA A 107 -12.70 -4.41 -20.47
C ALA A 107 -11.19 -4.68 -20.65
N ASN A 108 -10.38 -4.45 -19.62
CA ASN A 108 -8.93 -4.65 -19.70
C ASN A 108 -8.58 -6.14 -19.50
N PRO A 109 -7.88 -6.79 -20.45
CA PRO A 109 -7.49 -8.19 -20.31
C PRO A 109 -6.63 -8.49 -19.07
N GLN A 110 -5.81 -7.54 -18.62
CA GLN A 110 -4.97 -7.71 -17.43
C GLN A 110 -5.77 -7.79 -16.11
N ALA A 111 -6.97 -7.23 -16.08
CA ALA A 111 -7.85 -7.31 -14.92
C ALA A 111 -8.36 -8.74 -14.64
N ARG A 112 -8.27 -9.64 -15.62
CA ARG A 112 -8.78 -11.02 -15.51
C ARG A 112 -7.90 -11.93 -14.65
N ASP A 113 -6.65 -11.56 -14.43
CA ASP A 113 -5.69 -12.34 -13.65
C ASP A 113 -5.33 -11.64 -12.34
N THR A 114 -6.12 -10.64 -11.94
CA THR A 114 -5.84 -9.82 -10.75
C THR A 114 -6.48 -10.43 -9.50
N SER A 115 -5.72 -10.48 -8.41
CA SER A 115 -6.21 -10.87 -7.09
C SER A 115 -5.47 -10.08 -6.01
N VAL A 116 -5.98 -10.12 -4.78
CA VAL A 116 -5.31 -9.49 -3.63
C VAL A 116 -5.15 -10.50 -2.50
N GLU A 117 -4.07 -10.33 -1.75
CA GLU A 117 -3.85 -10.96 -0.46
C GLU A 117 -3.71 -9.86 0.59
N ILE A 118 -4.62 -9.81 1.55
CA ILE A 118 -4.58 -8.80 2.62
C ILE A 118 -3.60 -9.29 3.67
N THR A 119 -2.65 -8.42 4.05
CA THR A 119 -1.59 -8.72 5.01
C THR A 119 -1.80 -8.02 6.35
N ASP A 120 -2.51 -6.87 6.37
CA ASP A 120 -2.82 -6.14 7.59
C ASP A 120 -4.04 -5.23 7.43
N ILE A 121 -4.81 -5.07 8.53
CA ILE A 121 -5.91 -4.12 8.64
C ILE A 121 -5.77 -3.36 9.96
N ALA A 122 -5.56 -2.05 9.88
CA ALA A 122 -5.43 -1.15 11.03
C ALA A 122 -6.58 -0.13 11.06
N PHE A 123 -7.45 -0.20 12.08
CA PHE A 123 -8.50 0.80 12.24
C PHE A 123 -7.92 2.14 12.65
N VAL A 124 -8.26 3.19 11.92
CA VAL A 124 -7.91 4.58 12.24
C VAL A 124 -9.09 5.34 12.86
N SER A 125 -10.31 4.82 12.69
CA SER A 125 -11.53 5.25 13.38
C SER A 125 -12.56 4.12 13.35
N ASP A 126 -13.73 4.36 13.92
CA ASP A 126 -14.90 3.46 13.87
C ASP A 126 -15.48 3.28 12.45
N THR A 127 -15.13 4.14 11.51
CA THR A 127 -15.63 4.14 10.12
C THR A 127 -14.52 4.12 9.07
N ARG A 128 -13.26 3.94 9.48
CA ARG A 128 -12.12 3.94 8.56
C ARG A 128 -11.02 2.98 9.00
N ALA A 129 -10.48 2.22 8.05
CA ALA A 129 -9.32 1.38 8.27
C ALA A 129 -8.28 1.57 7.16
N GLU A 130 -6.99 1.49 7.52
CA GLU A 130 -5.90 1.29 6.57
C GLU A 130 -5.78 -0.21 6.28
N VAL A 131 -5.64 -0.58 5.02
CA VAL A 131 -5.50 -1.96 4.55
C VAL A 131 -4.18 -2.08 3.82
N THR A 132 -3.33 -3.00 4.29
CA THR A 132 -2.10 -3.38 3.59
C THR A 132 -2.36 -4.68 2.83
N TYR A 133 -1.97 -4.74 1.56
CA TYR A 133 -2.25 -5.88 0.71
C TYR A 133 -1.21 -6.06 -0.38
N ASP A 134 -1.07 -7.28 -0.84
CA ASP A 134 -0.31 -7.63 -2.03
C ASP A 134 -1.25 -7.70 -3.23
N LEU A 135 -1.00 -6.88 -4.25
CA LEU A 135 -1.70 -6.98 -5.52
C LEU A 135 -0.98 -7.99 -6.41
N ARG A 136 -1.70 -9.01 -6.86
CA ARG A 136 -1.19 -10.05 -7.74
C ARG A 136 -1.80 -9.94 -9.14
N VAL A 137 -0.99 -10.20 -10.16
CA VAL A 137 -1.44 -10.35 -11.55
C VAL A 137 -0.83 -11.66 -12.08
N GLY A 138 -1.65 -12.70 -12.16
CA GLY A 138 -1.19 -14.07 -12.40
C GLY A 138 -0.24 -14.53 -11.29
N GLU A 139 0.96 -14.98 -11.66
CA GLU A 139 2.00 -15.41 -10.70
C GLU A 139 2.90 -14.28 -10.19
N GLN A 140 2.68 -13.05 -10.63
CA GLN A 140 3.50 -11.89 -10.26
C GLN A 140 2.82 -11.05 -9.18
N THR A 141 3.62 -10.45 -8.31
CA THR A 141 3.18 -9.49 -7.30
C THR A 141 3.77 -8.11 -7.64
N PRO A 142 3.15 -7.38 -8.60
CA PRO A 142 3.68 -6.10 -9.05
C PRO A 142 3.62 -5.01 -7.97
N LEU A 143 2.73 -5.16 -6.98
CA LEU A 143 2.59 -4.23 -5.86
C LEU A 143 2.55 -5.01 -4.55
N PRO A 144 3.71 -5.38 -3.98
CA PRO A 144 3.78 -5.89 -2.62
C PRO A 144 3.59 -4.75 -1.62
N ASP A 145 3.03 -5.05 -0.46
CA ASP A 145 2.79 -4.10 0.64
C ASP A 145 2.07 -2.80 0.21
N ALA A 146 1.17 -2.92 -0.79
CA ALA A 146 0.36 -1.81 -1.24
C ALA A 146 -0.57 -1.35 -0.11
N ARG A 147 -0.85 -0.05 -0.06
CA ARG A 147 -1.73 0.54 0.95
C ARG A 147 -2.99 1.08 0.33
N GLY A 148 -4.09 0.79 0.97
CA GLY A 148 -5.39 1.33 0.62
C GLY A 148 -6.19 1.68 1.87
N THR A 149 -7.41 2.13 1.68
CA THR A 149 -8.31 2.53 2.75
C THR A 149 -9.65 1.83 2.58
N ALA A 150 -10.17 1.24 3.66
CA ALA A 150 -11.55 0.84 3.78
C ALA A 150 -12.34 1.92 4.50
N VAL A 151 -13.58 2.15 4.06
CA VAL A 151 -14.51 3.11 4.66
C VAL A 151 -15.84 2.42 4.94
N TYR A 152 -16.46 2.75 6.09
CA TYR A 152 -17.79 2.28 6.43
C TYR A 152 -18.83 3.26 5.88
N GLN A 153 -19.63 2.83 4.91
CA GLN A 153 -20.63 3.62 4.23
C GLN A 153 -21.87 2.78 3.94
N ASP A 154 -23.06 3.30 4.25
CA ASP A 154 -24.33 2.59 4.05
C ASP A 154 -24.38 1.21 4.73
N ASP A 155 -23.87 1.13 5.96
CA ASP A 155 -23.77 -0.08 6.79
C ASP A 155 -22.88 -1.19 6.21
N VAL A 156 -21.95 -0.86 5.29
CA VAL A 156 -21.01 -1.78 4.64
C VAL A 156 -19.60 -1.21 4.64
N TRP A 157 -18.61 -2.05 4.95
CA TRP A 157 -17.20 -1.71 4.76
C TRP A 157 -16.83 -1.82 3.28
N LYS A 158 -16.41 -0.71 2.68
CA LYS A 158 -16.15 -0.58 1.23
C LYS A 158 -14.70 -0.23 0.96
N VAL A 159 -14.19 -0.63 -0.21
CA VAL A 159 -12.93 -0.10 -0.76
C VAL A 159 -13.12 1.40 -1.01
N SER A 160 -12.18 2.24 -0.54
CA SER A 160 -12.34 3.69 -0.72
C SER A 160 -12.16 4.11 -2.19
N GLN A 161 -12.86 5.15 -2.59
CA GLN A 161 -12.67 5.82 -3.87
C GLN A 161 -11.19 6.23 -4.07
N GLN A 162 -10.54 6.71 -2.99
CA GLN A 162 -9.13 7.09 -3.04
C GLN A 162 -8.23 5.92 -3.42
N THR A 163 -8.50 4.71 -2.91
CA THR A 163 -7.77 3.48 -3.27
C THR A 163 -7.92 3.17 -4.75
N LEU A 164 -9.16 3.18 -5.28
CA LEU A 164 -9.39 3.00 -6.71
C LEU A 164 -8.65 4.05 -7.55
N CYS A 165 -8.71 5.32 -7.17
CA CYS A 165 -8.02 6.41 -7.88
C CYS A 165 -6.49 6.25 -7.88
N ALA A 166 -5.92 5.72 -6.80
CA ALA A 166 -4.49 5.41 -6.76
C ALA A 166 -4.12 4.30 -7.75
N LEU A 167 -4.92 3.25 -7.84
CA LEU A 167 -4.72 2.16 -8.80
C LEU A 167 -4.85 2.62 -10.25
N VAL A 168 -5.84 3.46 -10.56
CA VAL A 168 -6.00 4.08 -11.90
C VAL A 168 -4.76 4.86 -12.31
N LYS A 169 -4.19 5.65 -11.39
CA LYS A 169 -2.96 6.42 -11.65
C LYS A 169 -1.76 5.51 -11.94
N LEU A 170 -1.68 4.37 -11.27
CA LEU A 170 -0.61 3.39 -11.47
C LEU A 170 -0.74 2.63 -12.80
N SER A 171 -1.95 2.41 -13.29
CA SER A 171 -2.17 1.75 -14.59
C SER A 171 -1.79 2.60 -15.80
N GLY A 172 -1.45 3.88 -15.60
CA GLY A 172 -1.07 4.80 -16.67
C GLY A 172 -2.24 5.37 -17.48
N ASP A 173 -3.47 4.93 -17.22
CA ASP A 173 -4.70 5.42 -17.85
C ASP A 173 -5.21 6.71 -17.16
N ALA A 174 -4.32 7.62 -16.85
CA ALA A 174 -4.61 8.87 -16.15
C ALA A 174 -5.34 9.93 -17.01
N THR A 175 -6.11 9.52 -18.00
CA THR A 175 -7.14 10.37 -18.56
C THR A 175 -8.17 10.64 -17.48
N ALA A 176 -8.43 11.92 -17.19
CA ALA A 176 -9.28 12.40 -16.10
C ALA A 176 -10.49 11.48 -15.85
N VAL A 177 -10.33 10.58 -14.88
CA VAL A 177 -11.43 9.73 -14.44
C VAL A 177 -12.34 10.61 -13.59
N PRO A 178 -13.60 10.81 -13.98
CA PRO A 178 -14.54 11.59 -13.18
C PRO A 178 -14.62 11.04 -11.77
N GLY A 179 -14.32 11.86 -10.78
CA GLY A 179 -14.30 11.45 -9.38
C GLY A 179 -12.91 11.09 -8.83
N CYS A 180 -11.88 10.99 -9.66
CA CYS A 180 -10.47 10.91 -9.31
C CYS A 180 -9.73 12.21 -9.66
#